data_9ad2fb004fb49796699a10540c6aab33
#
_entry.id   9ad2fb004fb49796699a10540c6aab33
#
_cell.length_a   1.000
_cell.length_b   1.000
_cell.length_c   1.000
_cell.angle_alpha   90.00
_cell.angle_beta   90.00
_cell.angle_gamma   90.00
#
_symmetry.space_group_name_H-M   'P 1'
#
loop_
_entity.id
_entity.type
_entity.pdbx_description
1 polymer ?
#
loop_
_entity_poly.entity_id
_entity_poly.type
_entity_poly.pdbx_seq_one_letter_code
_entity_poly.pdbx_strand_id
1 'polypeptide(L)'
;KRVNLYFEIEKGEKTNISKISFKGDKKIKDRRLRDVITSQEAKFWKVLTRNTYLNESNISLDKRLLANYYKSIGYYDVKVLSEIVELKDNFQAEITFNINAGARYKISKISTKVDPVLDKKIFLPLNKIYQDVIGNYYSPFTVKKLLDELDLIISNEDLQFIEHNVNEILEGDTIEIVINIFEGPKVLVESIEIFGNNVTEETVIRSELLLDEGDPFSKVKIDKSIAELKSRRIFGTVKEEISDGSIP
;
A
#
# COMPACT_ATOMS: atom_id res chain seq x y z
N LYS A 1 35.45 -21.51 10.46
CA LYS A 1 35.32 -22.10 9.11
C LYS A 1 35.00 -20.93 8.15
N ARG A 2 35.73 -20.85 7.04
CA ARG A 2 35.45 -19.87 5.96
C ARG A 2 34.86 -20.65 4.80
N VAL A 3 33.90 -20.05 4.09
CA VAL A 3 33.22 -20.62 2.93
C VAL A 3 33.42 -19.68 1.76
N ASN A 4 33.77 -20.21 0.60
CA ASN A 4 33.83 -19.47 -0.64
C ASN A 4 32.51 -19.70 -1.40
N LEU A 5 31.86 -18.62 -1.83
CA LEU A 5 30.65 -18.64 -2.65
C LEU A 5 31.02 -18.22 -4.07
N TYR A 6 30.62 -19.00 -5.04
CA TYR A 6 30.77 -18.70 -6.47
C TYR A 6 29.39 -18.53 -7.07
N PHE A 7 29.20 -17.43 -7.77
CA PHE A 7 27.98 -17.16 -8.53
C PHE A 7 28.34 -17.16 -10.02
N GLU A 8 27.79 -18.10 -10.77
CA GLU A 8 27.86 -18.11 -12.22
C GLU A 8 26.60 -17.47 -12.78
N ILE A 9 26.73 -16.42 -13.58
CA ILE A 9 25.62 -15.63 -14.08
C ILE A 9 25.68 -15.61 -15.60
N GLU A 10 24.74 -16.30 -16.24
CA GLU A 10 24.53 -16.18 -17.68
C GLU A 10 23.60 -14.98 -17.98
N LYS A 11 24.13 -14.02 -18.70
CA LYS A 11 23.36 -12.86 -19.16
C LYS A 11 22.54 -13.23 -20.37
N GLY A 12 21.23 -13.52 -20.16
CA GLY A 12 20.29 -13.74 -21.24
C GLY A 12 20.06 -12.51 -22.12
N GLU A 13 19.51 -12.73 -23.30
CA GLU A 13 19.13 -11.66 -24.23
C GLU A 13 17.87 -10.93 -23.73
N LYS A 14 17.77 -9.62 -24.06
CA LYS A 14 16.64 -8.80 -23.64
C LYS A 14 15.46 -9.01 -24.58
N THR A 15 14.37 -9.53 -24.06
CA THR A 15 13.10 -9.70 -24.78
C THR A 15 12.30 -8.40 -24.74
N ASN A 16 11.90 -7.88 -25.91
CA ASN A 16 11.06 -6.68 -26.01
C ASN A 16 9.58 -7.03 -25.92
N ILE A 17 8.80 -6.15 -25.31
CA ILE A 17 7.34 -6.27 -25.28
C ILE A 17 6.80 -5.71 -26.60
N SER A 18 6.35 -6.59 -27.50
CA SER A 18 5.80 -6.20 -28.80
C SER A 18 4.35 -5.75 -28.70
N LYS A 19 3.58 -6.36 -27.79
CA LYS A 19 2.15 -6.09 -27.64
C LYS A 19 1.67 -6.32 -26.21
N ILE A 20 0.75 -5.45 -25.76
CA ILE A 20 0.02 -5.61 -24.51
C ILE A 20 -1.48 -5.62 -24.81
N SER A 21 -2.15 -6.67 -24.37
CA SER A 21 -3.59 -6.89 -24.59
C SER A 21 -4.32 -7.05 -23.27
N PHE A 22 -5.59 -6.62 -23.24
CA PHE A 22 -6.50 -6.81 -22.11
C PHE A 22 -7.71 -7.59 -22.56
N LYS A 23 -7.97 -8.73 -21.94
CA LYS A 23 -9.09 -9.64 -22.25
C LYS A 23 -9.97 -9.90 -21.04
N GLY A 24 -11.08 -10.57 -21.24
CA GLY A 24 -12.04 -10.95 -20.20
C GLY A 24 -13.10 -9.89 -19.92
N ASP A 25 -13.79 -10.02 -18.78
CA ASP A 25 -14.83 -9.08 -18.33
C ASP A 25 -14.20 -7.83 -17.67
N LYS A 26 -13.60 -6.99 -18.49
CA LYS A 26 -12.74 -5.87 -18.05
C LYS A 26 -13.47 -4.57 -17.70
N LYS A 27 -14.74 -4.40 -18.11
CA LYS A 27 -15.58 -3.20 -17.85
C LYS A 27 -14.96 -1.83 -18.21
N ILE A 28 -13.64 -1.73 -18.33
CA ILE A 28 -12.85 -0.50 -18.55
C ILE A 28 -12.20 -0.55 -19.94
N LYS A 29 -12.10 0.62 -20.60
CA LYS A 29 -11.47 0.72 -21.93
C LYS A 29 -9.96 0.47 -21.85
N ASP A 30 -9.40 -0.24 -22.82
CA ASP A 30 -7.96 -0.59 -22.90
C ASP A 30 -7.02 0.62 -22.77
N ARG A 31 -7.40 1.76 -23.35
CA ARG A 31 -6.62 2.99 -23.23
C ARG A 31 -6.40 3.36 -21.77
N ARG A 32 -7.47 3.30 -20.95
CA ARG A 32 -7.37 3.63 -19.52
C ARG A 32 -6.53 2.60 -18.76
N LEU A 33 -6.65 1.31 -19.10
CA LEU A 33 -5.86 0.25 -18.48
C LEU A 33 -4.37 0.40 -18.83
N ARG A 34 -4.04 0.84 -20.05
CA ARG A 34 -2.67 1.14 -20.45
C ARG A 34 -2.05 2.30 -19.66
N ASP A 35 -2.86 3.28 -19.25
CA ASP A 35 -2.40 4.41 -18.43
C ASP A 35 -2.11 3.99 -16.98
N VAL A 36 -2.63 2.85 -16.53
CA VAL A 36 -2.47 2.33 -15.16
C VAL A 36 -1.20 1.51 -15.00
N ILE A 37 -0.78 0.78 -16.05
CA ILE A 37 0.38 -0.12 -16.00
C ILE A 37 1.70 0.61 -16.25
N THR A 38 2.79 0.01 -15.78
CA THR A 38 4.15 0.53 -15.99
C THR A 38 4.80 0.00 -17.25
N SER A 39 4.48 -1.25 -17.64
CA SER A 39 5.01 -1.88 -18.85
C SER A 39 4.50 -1.19 -20.11
N GLN A 40 5.35 -1.06 -21.11
CA GLN A 40 5.05 -0.39 -22.37
C GLN A 40 5.46 -1.23 -23.58
N GLU A 41 4.70 -1.11 -24.67
CA GLU A 41 5.06 -1.72 -25.95
C GLU A 41 6.31 -1.02 -26.52
N ALA A 42 7.26 -1.81 -27.01
CA ALA A 42 8.42 -1.32 -27.73
C ALA A 42 7.99 -0.75 -29.08
N LYS A 43 8.25 0.54 -29.31
CA LYS A 43 7.97 1.22 -30.58
C LYS A 43 9.24 1.85 -31.08
N PHE A 44 9.46 1.86 -32.41
CA PHE A 44 10.71 2.32 -33.03
C PHE A 44 11.10 3.77 -32.65
N TRP A 45 10.12 4.61 -32.26
CA TRP A 45 10.37 5.98 -31.78
C TRP A 45 10.57 6.11 -30.26
N LYS A 46 10.45 5.00 -29.51
CA LYS A 46 10.61 4.98 -28.05
C LYS A 46 11.95 4.37 -27.61
N VAL A 47 13.05 4.80 -28.19
CA VAL A 47 14.40 4.22 -27.97
C VAL A 47 14.91 4.43 -26.52
N LEU A 48 14.38 5.39 -25.79
CA LEU A 48 14.86 5.78 -24.45
C LEU A 48 13.98 5.27 -23.28
N THR A 49 12.91 4.54 -23.55
CA THR A 49 12.01 4.06 -22.48
C THR A 49 12.50 2.72 -21.90
N ARG A 50 12.76 2.69 -20.58
CA ARG A 50 13.29 1.50 -19.88
C ARG A 50 12.27 0.37 -19.68
N ASN A 51 10.96 0.64 -19.74
CA ASN A 51 9.89 -0.31 -19.41
C ASN A 51 9.33 -1.07 -20.63
N THR A 52 10.09 -1.12 -21.72
CA THR A 52 9.75 -1.86 -22.95
C THR A 52 10.29 -3.28 -22.99
N TYR A 53 11.09 -3.67 -22.01
CA TYR A 53 11.63 -5.02 -21.88
C TYR A 53 10.77 -5.87 -20.99
N LEU A 54 10.66 -7.16 -21.33
CA LEU A 54 10.00 -8.15 -20.52
C LEU A 54 10.71 -8.26 -19.15
N ASN A 55 9.94 -8.07 -18.08
CA ASN A 55 10.41 -8.20 -16.71
C ASN A 55 9.25 -8.70 -15.84
N GLU A 56 9.41 -9.86 -15.24
CA GLU A 56 8.37 -10.49 -14.42
C GLU A 56 7.97 -9.63 -13.20
N SER A 57 8.94 -8.93 -12.60
CA SER A 57 8.65 -8.02 -11.49
C SER A 57 7.76 -6.86 -11.93
N ASN A 58 7.98 -6.30 -13.13
CA ASN A 58 7.12 -5.24 -13.68
C ASN A 58 5.73 -5.79 -14.00
N ILE A 59 5.61 -7.00 -14.54
CA ILE A 59 4.31 -7.62 -14.83
C ILE A 59 3.55 -7.90 -13.54
N SER A 60 4.24 -8.36 -12.50
CA SER A 60 3.64 -8.54 -11.18
C SER A 60 3.18 -7.21 -10.56
N LEU A 61 3.95 -6.14 -10.75
CA LEU A 61 3.55 -4.78 -10.38
C LEU A 61 2.31 -4.33 -11.15
N ASP A 62 2.30 -4.53 -12.46
CA ASP A 62 1.18 -4.16 -13.35
C ASP A 62 -0.12 -4.86 -12.95
N LYS A 63 -0.06 -6.16 -12.61
CA LYS A 63 -1.23 -6.88 -12.07
C LYS A 63 -1.76 -6.22 -10.79
N ARG A 64 -0.87 -5.83 -9.88
CA ARG A 64 -1.27 -5.15 -8.63
C ARG A 64 -1.85 -3.77 -8.91
N LEU A 65 -1.25 -3.00 -9.82
CA LEU A 65 -1.74 -1.68 -10.20
C LEU A 65 -3.13 -1.77 -10.83
N LEU A 66 -3.34 -2.72 -11.74
CA LEU A 66 -4.66 -2.98 -12.32
C LEU A 66 -5.67 -3.37 -11.25
N ALA A 67 -5.34 -4.32 -10.37
CA ALA A 67 -6.23 -4.74 -9.30
C ALA A 67 -6.58 -3.57 -8.35
N ASN A 68 -5.59 -2.79 -7.95
CA ASN A 68 -5.81 -1.61 -7.10
C ASN A 68 -6.67 -0.55 -7.79
N TYR A 69 -6.46 -0.32 -9.08
CA TYR A 69 -7.29 0.58 -9.85
C TYR A 69 -8.75 0.13 -9.89
N TYR A 70 -9.01 -1.15 -10.18
CA TYR A 70 -10.37 -1.68 -10.16
C TYR A 70 -11.01 -1.58 -8.78
N LYS A 71 -10.28 -1.95 -7.73
CA LYS A 71 -10.75 -1.79 -6.34
C LYS A 71 -11.08 -0.34 -6.01
N SER A 72 -10.27 0.61 -6.48
CA SER A 72 -10.48 2.05 -6.22
C SER A 72 -11.77 2.61 -6.83
N ILE A 73 -12.37 1.89 -7.78
CA ILE A 73 -13.61 2.27 -8.43
C ILE A 73 -14.78 1.31 -8.12
N GLY A 74 -14.60 0.47 -7.11
CA GLY A 74 -15.67 -0.35 -6.53
C GLY A 74 -15.66 -1.83 -6.91
N TYR A 75 -14.77 -2.31 -7.76
CA TYR A 75 -14.68 -3.72 -8.11
C TYR A 75 -13.82 -4.48 -7.10
N TYR A 76 -14.42 -4.85 -5.98
CA TYR A 76 -13.70 -5.43 -4.82
C TYR A 76 -13.04 -6.78 -5.14
N ASP A 77 -13.76 -7.67 -5.81
CA ASP A 77 -13.35 -9.05 -6.09
C ASP A 77 -12.57 -9.21 -7.40
N VAL A 78 -12.06 -8.13 -7.97
CA VAL A 78 -11.34 -8.17 -9.24
C VAL A 78 -10.19 -9.18 -9.21
N LYS A 79 -10.12 -9.99 -10.26
CA LYS A 79 -9.02 -10.93 -10.51
C LYS A 79 -8.29 -10.53 -11.78
N VAL A 80 -6.97 -10.37 -11.68
CA VAL A 80 -6.10 -10.03 -12.80
C VAL A 80 -5.04 -11.12 -12.94
N LEU A 81 -5.08 -11.84 -14.05
CA LEU A 81 -4.08 -12.83 -14.43
C LEU A 81 -3.27 -12.30 -15.61
N SER A 82 -2.05 -12.77 -15.79
CA SER A 82 -1.22 -12.46 -16.96
C SER A 82 -0.81 -13.74 -17.66
N GLU A 83 -0.82 -13.69 -18.99
CA GLU A 83 -0.27 -14.71 -19.87
C GLU A 83 0.83 -14.05 -20.71
N ILE A 84 2.00 -14.68 -20.77
CA ILE A 84 3.15 -14.20 -21.54
C ILE A 84 3.41 -15.21 -22.63
N VAL A 85 3.46 -14.75 -23.86
CA VAL A 85 3.82 -15.56 -25.04
C VAL A 85 5.13 -14.97 -25.59
N GLU A 86 6.23 -15.70 -25.44
CA GLU A 86 7.51 -15.33 -26.01
C GLU A 86 7.59 -15.81 -27.47
N LEU A 87 7.91 -14.89 -28.36
CA LEU A 87 8.13 -15.17 -29.79
C LEU A 87 9.64 -15.41 -30.00
N LYS A 88 10.02 -16.68 -30.06
CA LYS A 88 11.44 -17.12 -30.05
C LYS A 88 12.30 -16.54 -31.15
N ASP A 89 11.73 -16.25 -32.32
CA ASP A 89 12.50 -15.86 -33.51
C ASP A 89 12.96 -14.40 -33.52
N ASN A 90 12.41 -13.53 -32.63
CA ASN A 90 12.66 -12.07 -32.68
C ASN A 90 12.96 -11.44 -31.31
N PHE A 91 13.22 -12.21 -30.26
CA PHE A 91 13.36 -11.72 -28.87
C PHE A 91 12.22 -10.76 -28.49
N GLN A 92 11.00 -11.15 -28.83
CA GLN A 92 9.77 -10.40 -28.57
C GLN A 92 8.82 -11.20 -27.68
N ALA A 93 8.00 -10.51 -26.92
CA ALA A 93 6.95 -11.10 -26.11
C ALA A 93 5.64 -10.35 -26.26
N GLU A 94 4.54 -11.08 -26.27
CA GLU A 94 3.19 -10.53 -26.11
C GLU A 94 2.67 -10.81 -24.70
N ILE A 95 2.10 -9.79 -24.06
CA ILE A 95 1.52 -9.89 -22.74
C ILE A 95 0.01 -9.73 -22.87
N THR A 96 -0.72 -10.66 -22.28
CA THR A 96 -2.19 -10.56 -22.16
C THR A 96 -2.59 -10.54 -20.69
N PHE A 97 -3.23 -9.45 -20.26
CA PHE A 97 -3.87 -9.38 -18.95
C PHE A 97 -5.31 -9.86 -19.08
N ASN A 98 -5.63 -10.99 -18.45
CA ASN A 98 -6.99 -11.52 -18.34
C ASN A 98 -7.63 -10.96 -17.07
N ILE A 99 -8.68 -10.14 -17.24
CA ILE A 99 -9.33 -9.41 -16.16
C ILE A 99 -10.76 -9.97 -15.98
N ASN A 100 -11.06 -10.36 -14.75
CA ASN A 100 -12.42 -10.57 -14.30
C ASN A 100 -12.74 -9.51 -13.26
N ALA A 101 -13.46 -8.48 -13.66
CA ALA A 101 -13.76 -7.35 -12.79
C ALA A 101 -14.72 -7.73 -11.65
N GLY A 102 -15.59 -8.70 -11.87
CA GLY A 102 -16.62 -9.07 -10.89
C GLY A 102 -17.72 -8.01 -10.74
N ALA A 103 -18.39 -8.05 -9.59
CA ALA A 103 -19.43 -7.07 -9.23
C ALA A 103 -18.81 -5.76 -8.73
N ARG A 104 -19.60 -4.70 -8.81
CA ARG A 104 -19.23 -3.39 -8.27
C ARG A 104 -19.99 -3.13 -6.98
N TYR A 105 -19.28 -2.94 -5.90
CA TYR A 105 -19.85 -2.86 -4.56
C TYR A 105 -20.03 -1.41 -4.09
N LYS A 106 -21.16 -1.15 -3.42
CA LYS A 106 -21.41 0.11 -2.72
C LYS A 106 -21.28 -0.10 -1.22
N ILE A 107 -20.84 0.93 -0.53
CA ILE A 107 -20.80 0.93 0.95
C ILE A 107 -22.23 1.10 1.46
N SER A 108 -22.78 0.06 2.08
CA SER A 108 -24.14 0.09 2.66
C SER A 108 -24.18 0.69 4.04
N LYS A 109 -23.13 0.43 4.83
CA LYS A 109 -23.07 0.83 6.22
C LYS A 109 -21.61 0.95 6.68
N ILE A 110 -21.36 1.90 7.57
CA ILE A 110 -20.10 2.01 8.31
C ILE A 110 -20.46 2.10 9.79
N SER A 111 -19.79 1.30 10.62
CA SER A 111 -20.01 1.28 12.06
C SER A 111 -18.68 1.19 12.81
N THR A 112 -18.66 1.76 14.02
CA THR A 112 -17.52 1.68 14.93
C THR A 112 -17.90 0.81 16.13
N LYS A 113 -17.08 -0.21 16.39
CA LYS A 113 -17.13 -1.01 17.62
C LYS A 113 -15.99 -0.56 18.51
N VAL A 114 -16.30 0.03 19.63
CA VAL A 114 -15.36 0.55 20.61
C VAL A 114 -15.32 -0.38 21.82
N ASP A 115 -14.13 -0.76 22.26
CA ASP A 115 -13.93 -1.53 23.47
C ASP A 115 -14.61 -0.81 24.66
N PRO A 116 -15.31 -1.53 25.57
CA PRO A 116 -15.97 -0.96 26.73
C PRO A 116 -15.06 -0.14 27.66
N VAL A 117 -13.76 -0.36 27.63
CA VAL A 117 -12.77 0.41 28.42
C VAL A 117 -12.64 1.85 27.93
N LEU A 118 -12.96 2.11 26.67
CA LEU A 118 -12.83 3.42 26.03
C LEU A 118 -14.15 4.19 26.03
N ASP A 119 -14.10 5.51 26.19
CA ASP A 119 -15.29 6.35 26.04
C ASP A 119 -15.70 6.47 24.58
N LYS A 120 -16.81 5.85 24.21
CA LYS A 120 -17.38 5.88 22.85
C LYS A 120 -17.68 7.30 22.34
N LYS A 121 -17.86 8.27 23.24
CA LYS A 121 -18.17 9.65 22.85
C LYS A 121 -17.03 10.32 22.09
N ILE A 122 -15.80 9.93 22.36
CA ILE A 122 -14.59 10.41 21.68
C ILE A 122 -14.68 10.18 20.17
N PHE A 123 -15.25 9.07 19.74
CA PHE A 123 -15.31 8.65 18.34
C PHE A 123 -16.60 9.08 17.61
N LEU A 124 -17.52 9.78 18.29
CA LEU A 124 -18.76 10.27 17.66
C LEU A 124 -18.54 11.18 16.43
N PRO A 125 -17.50 12.01 16.36
CA PRO A 125 -17.22 12.82 15.17
C PRO A 125 -17.10 12.02 13.88
N LEU A 126 -16.65 10.76 13.93
CA LEU A 126 -16.56 9.87 12.77
C LEU A 126 -17.91 9.63 12.09
N ASN A 127 -19.02 9.65 12.83
CA ASN A 127 -20.35 9.39 12.28
C ASN A 127 -20.72 10.39 11.18
N LYS A 128 -20.26 11.65 11.27
CA LYS A 128 -20.50 12.65 10.25
C LYS A 128 -19.78 12.27 8.95
N ILE A 129 -18.55 11.82 9.05
CA ILE A 129 -17.73 11.42 7.90
C ILE A 129 -18.33 10.14 7.26
N TYR A 130 -18.85 9.22 8.08
CA TYR A 130 -19.50 8.01 7.58
C TYR A 130 -20.70 8.30 6.68
N GLN A 131 -21.53 9.28 7.07
CA GLN A 131 -22.71 9.67 6.28
C GLN A 131 -22.34 10.18 4.88
N ASP A 132 -21.22 10.85 4.75
CA ASP A 132 -20.73 11.37 3.45
C ASP A 132 -20.22 10.23 2.54
N VAL A 133 -19.88 9.08 3.12
CA VAL A 133 -19.27 7.93 2.43
C VAL A 133 -20.28 6.84 2.11
N ILE A 134 -21.28 6.63 2.95
CA ILE A 134 -22.34 5.63 2.74
C ILE A 134 -23.08 5.89 1.42
N GLY A 135 -23.33 4.83 0.66
CA GLY A 135 -23.95 4.88 -0.67
C GLY A 135 -22.97 5.08 -1.83
N ASN A 136 -21.74 5.51 -1.56
CA ASN A 136 -20.69 5.59 -2.58
C ASN A 136 -20.14 4.20 -2.91
N TYR A 137 -19.47 4.10 -4.05
CA TYR A 137 -18.76 2.87 -4.38
C TYR A 137 -17.55 2.68 -3.46
N TYR A 138 -17.31 1.43 -3.07
CA TYR A 138 -16.17 1.06 -2.26
C TYR A 138 -14.85 1.52 -2.88
N SER A 139 -13.94 1.95 -2.03
CA SER A 139 -12.56 2.24 -2.41
C SER A 139 -11.63 2.03 -1.20
N PRO A 140 -10.50 1.32 -1.34
CA PRO A 140 -9.50 1.20 -0.28
C PRO A 140 -8.96 2.57 0.17
N PHE A 141 -8.91 3.56 -0.73
CA PHE A 141 -8.50 4.92 -0.40
C PHE A 141 -9.52 5.62 0.52
N THR A 142 -10.80 5.34 0.32
CA THR A 142 -11.85 5.85 1.22
C THR A 142 -11.71 5.24 2.61
N VAL A 143 -11.50 3.93 2.70
CA VAL A 143 -11.26 3.24 3.98
C VAL A 143 -10.02 3.81 4.66
N LYS A 144 -8.91 3.96 3.92
CA LYS A 144 -7.70 4.57 4.47
C LYS A 144 -7.97 5.97 5.02
N LYS A 145 -8.70 6.82 4.28
CA LYS A 145 -9.03 8.17 4.74
C LYS A 145 -9.85 8.16 6.04
N LEU A 146 -10.76 7.20 6.20
CA LEU A 146 -11.51 7.03 7.46
C LEU A 146 -10.59 6.67 8.62
N LEU A 147 -9.59 5.83 8.37
CA LEU A 147 -8.60 5.46 9.39
C LEU A 147 -7.65 6.61 9.71
N ASP A 148 -7.22 7.39 8.71
CA ASP A 148 -6.40 8.59 8.92
C ASP A 148 -7.14 9.61 9.83
N GLU A 149 -8.47 9.77 9.67
CA GLU A 149 -9.30 10.63 10.54
C GLU A 149 -9.44 10.05 11.95
N LEU A 150 -9.56 8.72 12.09
CA LEU A 150 -9.54 8.04 13.38
C LEU A 150 -8.21 8.26 14.11
N ASP A 151 -7.09 8.12 13.39
CA ASP A 151 -5.75 8.34 13.93
C ASP A 151 -5.55 9.78 14.41
N LEU A 152 -6.16 10.76 13.71
CA LEU A 152 -6.17 12.14 14.17
C LEU A 152 -6.92 12.31 15.49
N ILE A 153 -8.07 11.66 15.64
CA ILE A 153 -8.84 11.68 16.90
C ILE A 153 -8.01 11.06 18.03
N ILE A 154 -7.44 9.88 17.82
CA ILE A 154 -6.61 9.18 18.81
C ILE A 154 -5.43 10.08 19.25
N SER A 155 -4.79 10.74 18.30
CA SER A 155 -3.66 11.64 18.57
C SER A 155 -4.06 12.91 19.31
N ASN A 156 -5.22 13.52 18.97
CA ASN A 156 -5.69 14.77 19.58
C ASN A 156 -6.18 14.56 21.02
N GLU A 157 -6.74 13.39 21.30
CA GLU A 157 -7.20 13.02 22.66
C GLU A 157 -6.10 12.37 23.50
N ASP A 158 -4.84 12.33 22.98
CA ASP A 158 -3.67 11.72 23.62
C ASP A 158 -3.93 10.29 24.14
N LEU A 159 -4.69 9.52 23.37
CA LEU A 159 -5.02 8.14 23.70
C LEU A 159 -3.81 7.24 23.40
N GLN A 160 -3.35 6.55 24.45
CA GLN A 160 -2.18 5.66 24.36
C GLN A 160 -2.62 4.20 24.18
N PHE A 161 -1.78 3.42 23.48
CA PHE A 161 -1.99 1.99 23.25
C PHE A 161 -3.32 1.65 22.56
N ILE A 162 -3.85 2.55 21.76
CA ILE A 162 -5.06 2.29 20.99
C ILE A 162 -4.71 1.71 19.64
N GLU A 163 -5.30 0.58 19.34
CA GLU A 163 -5.23 -0.08 18.06
C GLU A 163 -6.60 -0.12 17.38
N HIS A 164 -6.58 -0.24 16.08
CA HIS A 164 -7.81 -0.44 15.31
C HIS A 164 -7.61 -1.43 14.17
N ASN A 165 -8.68 -2.09 13.79
CA ASN A 165 -8.74 -2.90 12.59
C ASN A 165 -10.05 -2.69 11.85
N VAL A 166 -10.08 -3.08 10.59
CA VAL A 166 -11.27 -2.97 9.73
C VAL A 166 -11.71 -4.34 9.30
N ASN A 167 -13.00 -4.63 9.50
CA ASN A 167 -13.66 -5.78 8.94
C ASN A 167 -14.60 -5.32 7.83
N GLU A 168 -14.42 -5.88 6.64
CA GLU A 168 -15.22 -5.63 5.46
C GLU A 168 -16.14 -6.85 5.24
N ILE A 169 -17.45 -6.63 5.36
CA ILE A 169 -18.46 -7.69 5.26
C ILE A 169 -19.22 -7.50 3.95
N LEU A 170 -19.14 -8.50 3.08
CA LEU A 170 -19.80 -8.50 1.77
C LEU A 170 -21.21 -9.04 1.92
N GLU A 171 -22.22 -8.26 1.45
CA GLU A 171 -23.62 -8.65 1.42
C GLU A 171 -24.21 -8.32 0.02
N GLY A 172 -24.37 -9.35 -0.80
CA GLY A 172 -24.84 -9.17 -2.18
C GLY A 172 -23.90 -8.30 -3.00
N ASP A 173 -24.33 -7.11 -3.39
CA ASP A 173 -23.57 -6.09 -4.12
C ASP A 173 -23.14 -4.91 -3.23
N THR A 174 -23.19 -5.08 -1.92
CA THR A 174 -22.82 -4.06 -0.92
C THR A 174 -21.75 -4.54 0.04
N ILE A 175 -21.08 -3.57 0.67
CA ILE A 175 -20.07 -3.79 1.71
C ILE A 175 -20.47 -3.03 2.97
N GLU A 176 -20.53 -3.73 4.10
CA GLU A 176 -20.52 -3.12 5.41
C GLU A 176 -19.07 -3.02 5.91
N ILE A 177 -18.69 -1.84 6.41
CA ILE A 177 -17.36 -1.58 6.99
C ILE A 177 -17.54 -1.45 8.50
N VAL A 178 -16.83 -2.30 9.25
CA VAL A 178 -16.83 -2.28 10.72
C VAL A 178 -15.42 -1.93 11.17
N ILE A 179 -15.28 -0.76 11.79
CA ILE A 179 -14.02 -0.32 12.39
C ILE A 179 -14.05 -0.71 13.87
N ASN A 180 -13.15 -1.60 14.28
CA ASN A 180 -13.00 -1.99 15.66
C ASN A 180 -11.86 -1.19 16.29
N ILE A 181 -12.12 -0.58 17.44
CA ILE A 181 -11.16 0.23 18.20
C ILE A 181 -11.02 -0.42 19.57
N PHE A 182 -9.80 -0.76 19.98
CA PHE A 182 -9.53 -1.48 21.21
C PHE A 182 -8.19 -1.08 21.82
N GLU A 183 -8.00 -1.37 23.10
CA GLU A 183 -6.71 -1.21 23.76
C GLU A 183 -5.78 -2.35 23.31
N GLY A 184 -4.66 -1.97 22.67
CA GLY A 184 -3.60 -2.88 22.27
C GLY A 184 -2.62 -3.19 23.42
N PRO A 185 -1.59 -3.98 23.14
CA PRO A 185 -0.55 -4.28 24.14
C PRO A 185 0.20 -3.00 24.54
N LYS A 186 0.55 -2.92 25.83
CA LYS A 186 1.31 -1.78 26.38
C LYS A 186 2.80 -1.93 26.04
N VAL A 187 3.13 -1.70 24.80
CA VAL A 187 4.51 -1.73 24.30
C VAL A 187 5.12 -0.34 24.40
N LEU A 188 6.30 -0.25 24.95
CA LEU A 188 7.11 0.98 25.02
C LEU A 188 8.27 0.92 24.04
N VAL A 189 8.73 2.06 23.59
CA VAL A 189 9.96 2.17 22.79
C VAL A 189 11.16 1.99 23.73
N GLU A 190 11.93 0.93 23.54
CA GLU A 190 13.11 0.67 24.35
C GLU A 190 14.29 1.54 23.92
N SER A 191 14.59 1.58 22.62
CA SER A 191 15.66 2.37 22.05
C SER A 191 15.34 2.81 20.63
N ILE A 192 15.93 3.92 20.22
CA ILE A 192 15.88 4.43 18.86
C ILE A 192 17.31 4.54 18.34
N GLU A 193 17.69 3.66 17.44
CA GLU A 193 19.01 3.66 16.83
C GLU A 193 18.95 4.28 15.43
N ILE A 194 19.89 5.16 15.11
CA ILE A 194 19.97 5.88 13.85
C ILE A 194 21.28 5.50 13.15
N PHE A 195 21.16 4.98 11.94
CA PHE A 195 22.30 4.55 11.15
C PHE A 195 22.38 5.28 9.81
N GLY A 196 23.60 5.46 9.32
CA GLY A 196 23.86 6.03 7.99
C GLY A 196 23.82 7.55 7.90
N ASN A 197 23.77 8.25 9.04
CA ASN A 197 23.74 9.70 9.14
C ASN A 197 25.15 10.34 9.10
N ASN A 198 25.99 9.96 8.13
CA ASN A 198 27.42 10.35 8.07
C ASN A 198 27.67 11.87 7.96
N VAL A 199 26.69 12.65 7.53
CA VAL A 199 26.79 14.09 7.29
C VAL A 199 25.86 14.87 8.21
N THR A 200 24.73 14.30 8.61
CA THR A 200 23.72 14.97 9.44
C THR A 200 23.87 14.54 10.88
N GLU A 201 23.91 15.51 11.79
CA GLU A 201 23.97 15.22 13.23
C GLU A 201 22.70 14.48 13.67
N GLU A 202 22.87 13.53 14.59
CA GLU A 202 21.77 12.70 15.09
C GLU A 202 20.68 13.53 15.77
N THR A 203 21.05 14.59 16.48
CA THR A 203 20.12 15.51 17.12
C THR A 203 19.12 16.13 16.16
N VAL A 204 19.56 16.43 14.92
CA VAL A 204 18.68 16.96 13.87
C VAL A 204 17.65 15.92 13.42
N ILE A 205 18.06 14.65 13.36
CA ILE A 205 17.14 13.56 12.98
C ILE A 205 16.17 13.30 14.13
N ARG A 206 16.65 13.22 15.37
CA ARG A 206 15.81 12.99 16.55
C ARG A 206 14.78 14.10 16.75
N SER A 207 15.08 15.35 16.42
CA SER A 207 14.12 16.47 16.52
C SER A 207 12.91 16.36 15.58
N GLU A 208 12.98 15.51 14.56
CA GLU A 208 11.88 15.24 13.63
C GLU A 208 11.04 14.00 14.05
N LEU A 209 11.48 13.29 15.09
CA LEU A 209 10.75 12.14 15.59
C LEU A 209 9.63 12.61 16.53
N LEU A 210 8.45 11.98 16.39
CA LEU A 210 7.26 12.26 17.21
C LEU A 210 7.15 11.34 18.43
N LEU A 211 8.20 10.56 18.71
CA LEU A 211 8.29 9.70 19.88
C LEU A 211 9.75 9.55 20.30
N ASP A 212 9.93 9.37 21.59
CA ASP A 212 11.20 9.18 22.25
C ASP A 212 11.30 7.80 22.92
N GLU A 213 12.49 7.44 23.37
CA GLU A 213 12.74 6.23 24.16
C GLU A 213 11.97 6.32 25.49
N GLY A 214 11.21 5.26 25.80
CA GLY A 214 10.27 5.21 26.94
C GLY A 214 8.84 5.60 26.61
N ASP A 215 8.58 6.16 25.42
CA ASP A 215 7.24 6.51 24.99
C ASP A 215 6.41 5.24 24.63
N PRO A 216 5.08 5.33 24.69
CA PRO A 216 4.21 4.33 24.11
C PRO A 216 4.47 4.12 22.63
N PHE A 217 4.70 2.87 22.23
CA PHE A 217 4.88 2.54 20.82
C PHE A 217 3.64 2.95 20.00
N SER A 218 3.87 3.69 18.92
CA SER A 218 2.82 4.12 18.01
C SER A 218 3.31 4.07 16.57
N LYS A 219 2.81 3.11 15.79
CA LYS A 219 3.13 3.00 14.36
C LYS A 219 2.76 4.26 13.59
N VAL A 220 1.66 4.91 13.96
CA VAL A 220 1.20 6.17 13.35
C VAL A 220 2.22 7.30 13.57
N LYS A 221 2.74 7.44 14.78
CA LYS A 221 3.79 8.44 15.08
C LYS A 221 5.08 8.13 14.32
N ILE A 222 5.46 6.85 14.20
CA ILE A 222 6.63 6.42 13.41
C ILE A 222 6.45 6.80 11.94
N ASP A 223 5.31 6.45 11.33
CA ASP A 223 5.05 6.74 9.91
C ASP A 223 5.04 8.25 9.63
N LYS A 224 4.50 9.07 10.54
CA LYS A 224 4.57 10.53 10.48
C LYS A 224 6.01 11.04 10.59
N SER A 225 6.79 10.54 11.53
CA SER A 225 8.22 10.89 11.70
C SER A 225 9.02 10.59 10.43
N ILE A 226 8.78 9.44 9.82
CA ILE A 226 9.42 9.07 8.54
C ILE A 226 8.98 10.00 7.41
N ALA A 227 7.71 10.40 7.37
CA ALA A 227 7.22 11.36 6.39
C ALA A 227 7.88 12.74 6.57
N GLU A 228 8.05 13.21 7.81
CA GLU A 228 8.74 14.47 8.13
C GLU A 228 10.20 14.39 7.67
N LEU A 229 10.94 13.35 8.04
CA LEU A 229 12.32 13.14 7.59
C LEU A 229 12.46 13.12 6.07
N LYS A 230 11.57 12.44 5.37
CA LYS A 230 11.53 12.42 3.88
C LYS A 230 11.20 13.80 3.29
N SER A 231 10.34 14.59 3.96
CA SER A 231 9.94 15.92 3.51
C SER A 231 11.11 16.90 3.46
N ARG A 232 12.11 16.72 4.34
CA ARG A 232 13.33 17.53 4.39
C ARG A 232 14.19 17.43 3.14
N ARG A 233 14.07 16.37 2.35
CA ARG A 233 14.78 16.12 1.08
C ARG A 233 16.33 16.17 1.22
N ILE A 234 16.86 16.00 2.42
CA ILE A 234 18.31 15.93 2.69
C ILE A 234 18.81 14.49 2.77
N PHE A 235 17.87 13.52 2.86
CA PHE A 235 18.17 12.09 2.93
C PHE A 235 17.86 11.42 1.61
N GLY A 236 18.77 10.59 1.11
CA GLY A 236 18.56 9.80 -0.13
C GLY A 236 17.49 8.71 0.04
N THR A 237 17.49 8.08 1.23
CA THR A 237 16.50 7.04 1.60
C THR A 237 16.30 7.08 3.11
N VAL A 238 15.06 6.96 3.56
CA VAL A 238 14.70 6.77 4.97
C VAL A 238 13.88 5.49 5.06
N LYS A 239 14.35 4.55 5.90
CA LYS A 239 13.68 3.28 6.19
C LYS A 239 13.63 3.09 7.68
N GLU A 240 12.58 2.44 8.16
CA GLU A 240 12.49 1.94 9.53
C GLU A 240 12.64 0.43 9.55
N GLU A 241 13.17 -0.06 10.66
CA GLU A 241 13.15 -1.47 11.05
C GLU A 241 12.67 -1.54 12.49
N ILE A 242 11.70 -2.38 12.76
CA ILE A 242 11.14 -2.58 14.09
C ILE A 242 11.51 -4.00 14.51
N SER A 243 12.19 -4.12 15.63
CA SER A 243 12.58 -5.40 16.24
C SER A 243 12.02 -5.51 17.65
N ASP A 244 11.91 -6.73 18.14
CA ASP A 244 11.54 -6.98 19.53
C ASP A 244 12.62 -6.41 20.46
N GLY A 245 12.20 -5.81 21.57
CA GLY A 245 13.08 -5.30 22.60
C GLY A 245 13.78 -6.40 23.40
N SER A 246 14.67 -6.00 24.31
CA SER A 246 15.45 -6.93 25.13
C SER A 246 14.64 -7.58 26.26
N ILE A 247 13.48 -7.00 26.60
CA ILE A 247 12.59 -7.47 27.67
C ILE A 247 11.22 -7.77 27.08
N PRO A 248 10.67 -8.98 27.30
CA PRO A 248 9.34 -9.36 26.81
C PRO A 248 8.20 -8.63 27.52
#